data_144380243d31bfdc197f6c545e1322a7
#
_entry.id   144380243d31bfdc197f6c545e1322a7
#
_cell.length_a   1.000
_cell.length_b   1.000
_cell.length_c   1.000
_cell.angle_alpha   90.00
_cell.angle_beta   90.00
_cell.angle_gamma   90.00
#
_symmetry.space_group_name_H-M   'P 1'
#
loop_
_entity.id
_entity.type
_entity.pdbx_description
1 polymer ?
#
loop_
_entity_poly.entity_id
_entity_poly.type
_entity_poly.pdbx_seq_one_letter_code
_entity_poly.pdbx_strand_id
1 'polypeptide(L)'
;MEGERGTAEASATHTTVGAALSRRLGERFEAGARVEVGRERADWTVRDLAGSAEASPDVTSFYGDVHAGASVDLTDTQTLTGRVAFGWMKMKQDAFDLNTFGTGFVAYDAGTVETPVVTVDADWRMETDVSGYRVVPRVGVGLTYLTDPKWDADFAYLGHRYEAEGELDHLWTTLTAGFAFGRGPWSIGLEGTGRWSSASSGFGMNARLRWVW
;
A
#
# COMPACT_ATOMS: atom_id res chain seq x y z
N MET A 1 29.10 1.66 28.46
CA MET A 1 29.39 1.47 27.03
C MET A 1 28.03 1.44 26.35
N GLU A 2 27.61 2.57 25.80
CA GLU A 2 26.47 2.59 24.88
C GLU A 2 26.96 1.98 23.56
N GLY A 3 26.46 0.80 23.23
CA GLY A 3 26.77 0.20 21.94
C GLY A 3 26.15 1.05 20.84
N GLU A 4 26.97 1.54 19.91
CA GLU A 4 26.46 2.15 18.68
C GLU A 4 25.55 1.14 17.97
N ARG A 5 24.27 1.49 17.88
CA ARG A 5 23.27 0.69 17.19
C ARG A 5 23.50 0.82 15.70
N GLY A 6 23.60 -0.30 15.01
CA GLY A 6 23.59 -0.29 13.54
C GLY A 6 22.34 0.41 13.01
N THR A 7 22.44 1.03 11.83
CA THR A 7 21.31 1.67 11.14
C THR A 7 20.92 0.79 9.96
N ALA A 8 19.61 0.62 9.76
CA ALA A 8 19.04 0.01 8.57
C ALA A 8 18.22 1.06 7.83
N GLU A 9 18.48 1.22 6.54
CA GLU A 9 17.72 2.07 5.64
C GLU A 9 17.08 1.19 4.56
N ALA A 10 15.83 1.44 4.25
CA ALA A 10 15.14 0.78 3.16
C ALA A 10 14.43 1.81 2.29
N SER A 11 14.53 1.68 0.98
CA SER A 11 13.73 2.40 0.02
C SER A 11 13.07 1.41 -0.92
N ALA A 12 11.86 1.70 -1.40
CA ALA A 12 11.16 0.81 -2.31
C ALA A 12 10.49 1.59 -3.44
N THR A 13 10.50 0.99 -4.63
CA THR A 13 9.71 1.44 -5.77
C THR A 13 8.64 0.41 -6.07
N HIS A 14 7.38 0.82 -5.92
CA HIS A 14 6.22 -0.04 -6.13
C HIS A 14 5.46 0.37 -7.39
N THR A 15 5.13 -0.61 -8.24
CA THR A 15 4.31 -0.44 -9.43
C THR A 15 3.10 -1.36 -9.35
N THR A 16 1.89 -0.81 -9.45
CA THR A 16 0.64 -1.57 -9.35
C THR A 16 -0.22 -1.36 -10.59
N VAL A 17 -0.83 -2.44 -11.05
CA VAL A 17 -1.88 -2.43 -12.08
C VAL A 17 -3.10 -3.13 -11.51
N GLY A 18 -4.27 -2.53 -11.69
CA GLY A 18 -5.49 -3.09 -11.14
C GLY A 18 -6.73 -2.79 -11.96
N ALA A 19 -7.81 -3.51 -11.64
CA ALA A 19 -9.14 -3.30 -12.18
C ALA A 19 -10.15 -3.30 -11.04
N ALA A 20 -11.15 -2.44 -11.16
CA ALA A 20 -12.25 -2.36 -10.21
C ALA A 20 -13.57 -2.29 -10.97
N LEU A 21 -14.56 -2.98 -10.44
CA LEU A 21 -15.95 -2.94 -10.90
C LEU A 21 -16.82 -2.54 -9.72
N SER A 22 -17.62 -1.50 -9.87
CA SER A 22 -18.61 -1.11 -8.86
C SER A 22 -19.97 -0.85 -9.50
N ARG A 23 -21.01 -1.08 -8.71
CA ARG A 23 -22.40 -0.82 -9.09
C ARG A 23 -23.10 -0.03 -7.99
N ARG A 24 -23.81 1.01 -8.38
CA ARG A 24 -24.72 1.72 -7.47
C ARG A 24 -25.99 0.91 -7.24
N LEU A 25 -26.37 0.82 -5.99
CA LEU A 25 -27.57 0.15 -5.50
C LEU A 25 -28.51 1.23 -4.92
N GLY A 26 -29.28 1.86 -5.79
CA GLY A 26 -30.04 3.05 -5.47
C GLY A 26 -29.17 4.31 -5.45
N GLU A 27 -29.61 5.33 -4.69
CA GLU A 27 -28.94 6.65 -4.67
C GLU A 27 -27.73 6.72 -3.73
N ARG A 28 -27.72 5.91 -2.67
CA ARG A 28 -26.78 6.05 -1.54
C ARG A 28 -25.81 4.88 -1.37
N PHE A 29 -26.12 3.73 -1.92
CA PHE A 29 -25.31 2.53 -1.72
C PHE A 29 -24.53 2.16 -2.97
N GLU A 30 -23.37 1.57 -2.77
CA GLU A 30 -22.61 0.92 -3.82
C GLU A 30 -22.06 -0.42 -3.32
N ALA A 31 -21.83 -1.34 -4.26
CA ALA A 31 -21.08 -2.55 -4.01
C ALA A 31 -20.15 -2.82 -5.19
N GLY A 32 -19.02 -3.46 -4.95
CA GLY A 32 -18.05 -3.71 -6.00
C GLY A 32 -17.01 -4.74 -5.61
N ALA A 33 -16.09 -4.94 -6.53
CA ALA A 33 -14.91 -5.76 -6.35
C ALA A 33 -13.71 -5.07 -7.00
N ARG A 34 -12.52 -5.34 -6.48
CA ARG A 34 -11.25 -4.83 -6.98
C ARG A 34 -10.22 -5.95 -6.98
N VAL A 35 -9.34 -5.94 -7.99
CA VAL A 35 -8.15 -6.78 -8.06
C VAL A 35 -6.97 -5.92 -8.46
N GLU A 36 -5.83 -6.15 -7.83
CA GLU A 36 -4.58 -5.44 -8.08
C GLU A 36 -3.42 -6.42 -8.07
N VAL A 37 -2.47 -6.23 -8.97
CA VAL A 37 -1.18 -6.91 -8.98
C VAL A 37 -0.09 -5.88 -8.96
N GLY A 38 0.94 -6.10 -8.17
CA GLY A 38 2.05 -5.17 -8.01
C GLY A 38 3.39 -5.87 -8.08
N ARG A 39 4.41 -5.08 -8.39
CA ARG A 39 5.80 -5.46 -8.24
C ARG A 39 6.51 -4.32 -7.53
N GLU A 40 7.28 -4.69 -6.52
CA GLU A 40 8.10 -3.79 -5.73
C GLU A 40 9.53 -4.26 -5.82
N ARG A 41 10.45 -3.31 -5.96
CA ARG A 41 11.87 -3.51 -5.76
C ARG A 41 12.26 -2.71 -4.54
N ALA A 42 12.69 -3.40 -3.50
CA ALA A 42 13.18 -2.80 -2.27
C ALA A 42 14.71 -2.78 -2.29
N ASP A 43 15.31 -1.62 -2.00
CA ASP A 43 16.74 -1.50 -1.82
C ASP A 43 17.02 -1.36 -0.32
N TRP A 44 17.73 -2.32 0.25
CA TRP A 44 18.06 -2.39 1.66
C TRP A 44 19.54 -2.09 1.85
N THR A 45 19.84 -1.21 2.78
CA THR A 45 21.22 -0.93 3.22
C THR A 45 21.27 -1.08 4.74
N VAL A 46 22.06 -2.02 5.22
CA VAL A 46 22.35 -2.21 6.65
C VAL A 46 23.77 -1.75 6.92
N ARG A 47 23.95 -0.85 7.87
CA ARG A 47 25.27 -0.31 8.29
C ARG A 47 25.50 -0.62 9.76
N ASP A 48 26.66 -1.18 10.05
CA ASP A 48 27.16 -1.36 11.41
C ASP A 48 28.64 -0.96 11.52
N LEU A 49 29.26 -1.21 12.68
CA LEU A 49 30.70 -0.91 12.91
C LEU A 49 31.64 -1.67 11.98
N ALA A 50 31.20 -2.77 11.36
CA ALA A 50 31.99 -3.58 10.45
C ALA A 50 31.87 -3.10 9.00
N GLY A 51 30.84 -2.22 8.72
CA GLY A 51 30.65 -1.63 7.38
C GLY A 51 29.18 -1.55 6.90
N SER A 52 28.86 -1.67 5.57
CA SER A 52 27.52 -1.66 4.99
C SER A 52 27.23 -2.94 4.19
N ALA A 53 26.05 -3.52 4.30
CA ALA A 53 25.55 -4.61 3.48
C ALA A 53 24.36 -4.11 2.67
N GLU A 54 24.24 -4.53 1.41
CA GLU A 54 23.19 -4.08 0.49
C GLU A 54 22.48 -5.30 -0.11
N ALA A 55 21.17 -5.20 -0.27
CA ALA A 55 20.36 -6.17 -0.98
C ALA A 55 19.20 -5.47 -1.70
N SER A 56 18.75 -6.06 -2.80
CA SER A 56 17.64 -5.51 -3.61
C SER A 56 16.63 -6.63 -3.93
N PRO A 57 15.86 -7.11 -2.93
CA PRO A 57 14.83 -8.13 -3.17
C PRO A 57 13.70 -7.58 -4.05
N ASP A 58 13.24 -8.41 -4.98
CA ASP A 58 12.00 -8.19 -5.71
C ASP A 58 10.82 -8.78 -4.93
N VAL A 59 9.72 -8.02 -4.82
CA VAL A 59 8.47 -8.45 -4.18
C VAL A 59 7.35 -8.35 -5.20
N THR A 60 6.59 -9.43 -5.36
CA THR A 60 5.36 -9.46 -6.15
C THR A 60 4.17 -9.44 -5.20
N SER A 61 3.17 -8.62 -5.47
CA SER A 61 1.95 -8.52 -4.66
C SER A 61 0.71 -8.79 -5.48
N PHE A 62 -0.26 -9.42 -4.84
CA PHE A 62 -1.64 -9.56 -5.31
C PHE A 62 -2.57 -9.09 -4.21
N TYR A 63 -3.59 -8.34 -4.59
CA TYR A 63 -4.67 -7.94 -3.70
C TYR A 63 -6.01 -8.08 -4.42
N GLY A 64 -7.00 -8.62 -3.74
CA GLY A 64 -8.37 -8.68 -4.24
C GLY A 64 -9.36 -8.40 -3.12
N ASP A 65 -10.41 -7.62 -3.37
CA ASP A 65 -11.47 -7.36 -2.41
C ASP A 65 -12.85 -7.35 -3.04
N VAL A 66 -13.85 -7.56 -2.17
CA VAL A 66 -15.23 -7.18 -2.39
C VAL A 66 -15.59 -6.11 -1.37
N HIS A 67 -16.34 -5.10 -1.78
CA HIS A 67 -16.65 -3.97 -0.91
C HIS A 67 -18.10 -3.52 -1.04
N ALA A 68 -18.58 -2.91 0.03
CA ALA A 68 -19.83 -2.18 0.06
C ALA A 68 -19.61 -0.80 0.69
N GLY A 69 -20.32 0.20 0.19
CA GLY A 69 -20.23 1.57 0.67
C GLY A 69 -21.57 2.25 0.71
N ALA A 70 -21.62 3.33 1.49
CA ALA A 70 -22.75 4.23 1.55
C ALA A 70 -22.30 5.67 1.47
N SER A 71 -23.05 6.49 0.74
CA SER A 71 -22.78 7.93 0.59
C SER A 71 -23.90 8.76 1.18
N VAL A 72 -23.52 9.84 1.85
CA VAL A 72 -24.43 10.84 2.41
C VAL A 72 -24.04 12.20 1.89
N ASP A 73 -24.98 12.92 1.29
CA ASP A 73 -24.79 14.30 0.91
C ASP A 73 -24.92 15.19 2.15
N LEU A 74 -23.82 15.85 2.51
CA LEU A 74 -23.77 16.81 3.62
C LEU A 74 -24.35 18.15 3.21
N THR A 75 -24.14 18.51 1.94
CA THR A 75 -24.71 19.68 1.24
C THR A 75 -24.89 19.33 -0.22
N ASP A 76 -25.44 20.25 -1.02
CA ASP A 76 -25.58 20.08 -2.48
C ASP A 76 -24.23 19.86 -3.21
N THR A 77 -23.12 20.22 -2.56
CA THR A 77 -21.78 20.14 -3.14
C THR A 77 -20.84 19.21 -2.38
N GLN A 78 -21.22 18.72 -1.21
CA GLN A 78 -20.36 17.90 -0.34
C GLN A 78 -20.96 16.53 -0.10
N THR A 79 -20.16 15.49 -0.27
CA THR A 79 -20.55 14.11 -0.03
C THR A 79 -19.53 13.44 0.87
N LEU A 80 -20.01 12.72 1.87
CA LEU A 80 -19.23 11.78 2.69
C LEU A 80 -19.58 10.36 2.26
N THR A 81 -18.56 9.54 1.97
CA THR A 81 -18.72 8.13 1.62
C THR A 81 -17.99 7.27 2.64
N GLY A 82 -18.68 6.31 3.24
CA GLY A 82 -18.08 5.25 4.04
C GLY A 82 -18.04 3.95 3.24
N ARG A 83 -16.97 3.16 3.40
CA ARG A 83 -16.82 1.87 2.73
C ARG A 83 -16.23 0.85 3.67
N VAL A 84 -16.67 -0.41 3.55
CA VAL A 84 -16.08 -1.59 4.17
C VAL A 84 -15.70 -2.55 3.06
N ALA A 85 -14.51 -3.13 3.14
CA ALA A 85 -14.02 -4.11 2.19
C ALA A 85 -13.48 -5.35 2.93
N PHE A 86 -13.71 -6.52 2.32
CA PHE A 86 -13.10 -7.78 2.71
C PHE A 86 -12.29 -8.29 1.55
N GLY A 87 -11.02 -8.54 1.79
CA GLY A 87 -10.08 -8.90 0.75
C GLY A 87 -9.11 -9.98 1.16
N TRP A 88 -8.25 -10.31 0.23
CA TRP A 88 -7.13 -11.21 0.39
C TRP A 88 -5.89 -10.56 -0.20
N MET A 89 -4.79 -10.60 0.56
CA MET A 89 -3.49 -10.14 0.13
C MET A 89 -2.51 -11.30 0.09
N LYS A 90 -1.72 -11.34 -0.98
CA LYS A 90 -0.57 -12.23 -1.12
C LYS A 90 0.63 -11.39 -1.54
N MET A 91 1.73 -11.53 -0.81
CA MET A 91 3.01 -10.95 -1.15
C MET A 91 4.04 -12.07 -1.22
N LYS A 92 4.81 -12.10 -2.29
CA LYS A 92 5.91 -13.05 -2.49
C LYS A 92 7.19 -12.26 -2.69
N GLN A 93 8.16 -12.47 -1.81
CA GLN A 93 9.53 -12.00 -1.95
C GLN A 93 10.35 -13.09 -2.61
N ASP A 94 11.10 -12.73 -3.64
CA ASP A 94 12.04 -13.65 -4.26
C ASP A 94 13.27 -13.86 -3.36
N ALA A 95 13.97 -14.99 -3.52
CA ALA A 95 15.22 -15.26 -2.81
C ALA A 95 16.28 -14.21 -3.18
N PHE A 96 17.09 -13.81 -2.23
CA PHE A 96 18.15 -12.83 -2.44
C PHE A 96 19.35 -13.08 -1.53
N ASP A 97 20.52 -12.57 -1.94
CA ASP A 97 21.73 -12.64 -1.16
C ASP A 97 22.03 -11.26 -0.53
N LEU A 98 22.31 -11.25 0.77
CA LEU A 98 22.84 -10.12 1.48
C LEU A 98 24.35 -10.27 1.65
N ASN A 99 25.14 -9.48 0.97
CA ASN A 99 26.58 -9.46 1.12
C ASN A 99 26.98 -8.86 2.45
N THR A 100 27.56 -9.67 3.33
CA THR A 100 28.08 -9.23 4.63
C THR A 100 29.59 -9.05 4.58
N PHE A 101 30.10 -8.00 5.22
CA PHE A 101 31.51 -7.57 5.15
C PHE A 101 32.53 -8.66 5.39
N GLY A 102 33.25 -9.07 4.36
CA GLY A 102 34.44 -9.91 4.44
C GLY A 102 34.28 -11.29 5.07
N THR A 103 33.07 -11.61 5.56
CA THR A 103 32.75 -12.85 6.30
C THR A 103 31.84 -13.80 5.52
N GLY A 104 31.38 -13.40 4.34
CA GLY A 104 30.48 -14.21 3.50
C GLY A 104 29.21 -13.47 3.14
N PHE A 105 28.25 -14.18 2.60
CA PHE A 105 26.90 -13.67 2.30
C PHE A 105 25.89 -14.52 3.07
N VAL A 106 24.78 -13.89 3.38
CA VAL A 106 23.58 -14.54 3.92
C VAL A 106 22.63 -14.73 2.75
N ALA A 107 22.31 -15.97 2.42
CA ALA A 107 21.34 -16.30 1.39
C ALA A 107 19.95 -16.42 2.04
N TYR A 108 19.02 -15.56 1.63
CA TYR A 108 17.63 -15.60 2.06
C TYR A 108 16.80 -16.39 1.06
N ASP A 109 16.00 -17.31 1.55
CA ASP A 109 15.04 -18.04 0.74
C ASP A 109 13.86 -17.15 0.36
N ALA A 110 13.09 -17.56 -0.65
CA ALA A 110 11.86 -16.86 -1.04
C ALA A 110 10.82 -16.95 0.09
N GLY A 111 10.25 -15.82 0.45
CA GLY A 111 9.19 -15.72 1.47
C GLY A 111 7.82 -15.41 0.86
N THR A 112 6.75 -15.85 1.53
CA THR A 112 5.37 -15.56 1.12
C THR A 112 4.54 -15.15 2.33
N VAL A 113 3.80 -14.05 2.21
CA VAL A 113 2.74 -13.63 3.14
C VAL A 113 1.41 -13.81 2.44
N GLU A 114 0.49 -14.52 3.05
CA GLU A 114 -0.89 -14.62 2.61
C GLU A 114 -1.82 -14.31 3.78
N THR A 115 -2.67 -13.30 3.64
CA THR A 115 -3.54 -12.90 4.76
C THR A 115 -4.87 -12.33 4.29
N PRO A 116 -5.98 -12.66 4.97
CA PRO A 116 -7.23 -11.93 4.82
C PRO A 116 -7.07 -10.49 5.30
N VAL A 117 -7.76 -9.58 4.61
CA VAL A 117 -7.68 -8.14 4.84
C VAL A 117 -9.08 -7.59 5.06
N VAL A 118 -9.24 -6.77 6.10
CA VAL A 118 -10.45 -5.98 6.34
C VAL A 118 -10.08 -4.51 6.26
N THR A 119 -10.81 -3.75 5.45
CA THR A 119 -10.58 -2.31 5.31
C THR A 119 -11.87 -1.54 5.61
N VAL A 120 -11.75 -0.45 6.36
CA VAL A 120 -12.82 0.52 6.59
C VAL A 120 -12.31 1.89 6.20
N ASP A 121 -13.00 2.54 5.26
CA ASP A 121 -12.63 3.84 4.74
C ASP A 121 -13.75 4.85 4.94
N ALA A 122 -13.38 6.11 5.15
CA ALA A 122 -14.25 7.26 5.02
C ALA A 122 -13.61 8.30 4.09
N ASP A 123 -14.36 8.80 3.14
CA ASP A 123 -13.90 9.73 2.10
C ASP A 123 -14.88 10.91 2.02
N TRP A 124 -14.36 12.09 2.23
CA TRP A 124 -15.08 13.35 2.01
C TRP A 124 -14.63 13.96 0.69
N ARG A 125 -15.59 14.42 -0.10
CA ARG A 125 -15.34 15.16 -1.34
C ARG A 125 -16.25 16.38 -1.41
N MET A 126 -15.77 17.43 -2.04
CA MET A 126 -16.56 18.60 -2.40
C MET A 126 -16.48 18.82 -3.90
N GLU A 127 -17.60 19.15 -4.52
CA GLU A 127 -17.67 19.50 -5.93
C GLU A 127 -17.95 20.99 -6.07
N THR A 128 -17.08 21.71 -6.79
CA THR A 128 -17.24 23.14 -7.04
C THR A 128 -16.87 23.47 -8.48
N ASP A 129 -17.45 24.55 -9.00
CA ASP A 129 -17.09 25.09 -10.31
C ASP A 129 -16.26 26.36 -10.14
N VAL A 130 -15.12 26.42 -10.79
CA VAL A 130 -14.24 27.58 -10.79
C VAL A 130 -13.95 27.96 -12.25
N SER A 131 -14.57 29.02 -12.71
CA SER A 131 -14.38 29.53 -14.07
C SER A 131 -14.68 28.50 -15.18
N GLY A 132 -15.73 27.68 -15.00
CA GLY A 132 -16.14 26.66 -15.96
C GLY A 132 -15.31 25.37 -15.89
N TYR A 133 -14.50 25.21 -14.83
CA TYR A 133 -13.82 24.00 -14.52
C TYR A 133 -14.41 23.36 -13.26
N ARG A 134 -14.76 22.10 -13.36
CA ARG A 134 -15.16 21.30 -12.21
C ARG A 134 -13.92 20.96 -11.40
N VAL A 135 -13.90 21.34 -10.12
CA VAL A 135 -12.83 21.05 -9.16
C VAL A 135 -13.42 20.19 -8.04
N VAL A 136 -12.79 19.06 -7.74
CA VAL A 136 -13.25 18.11 -6.73
C VAL A 136 -12.10 17.79 -5.76
N PRO A 137 -11.88 18.61 -4.71
CA PRO A 137 -11.02 18.23 -3.62
C PRO A 137 -11.62 17.06 -2.85
N ARG A 138 -10.73 16.19 -2.32
CA ARG A 138 -11.10 15.04 -1.51
C ARG A 138 -10.10 14.82 -0.40
N VAL A 139 -10.59 14.29 0.71
CA VAL A 139 -9.78 13.80 1.85
C VAL A 139 -10.40 12.50 2.32
N GLY A 140 -9.57 11.49 2.54
CA GLY A 140 -10.00 10.17 3.01
C GLY A 140 -9.14 9.70 4.16
N VAL A 141 -9.74 8.92 5.04
CA VAL A 141 -9.06 8.16 6.09
C VAL A 141 -9.48 6.70 5.99
N GLY A 142 -8.54 5.79 6.19
CA GLY A 142 -8.78 4.36 6.13
C GLY A 142 -8.06 3.63 7.24
N LEU A 143 -8.65 2.51 7.68
CA LEU A 143 -8.05 1.54 8.56
C LEU A 143 -8.05 0.19 7.85
N THR A 144 -6.87 -0.43 7.78
CA THR A 144 -6.70 -1.76 7.20
C THR A 144 -6.18 -2.70 8.28
N TYR A 145 -6.89 -3.80 8.49
CA TYR A 145 -6.50 -4.85 9.41
C TYR A 145 -6.10 -6.11 8.64
N LEU A 146 -4.90 -6.62 8.92
CA LEU A 146 -4.35 -7.88 8.42
C LEU A 146 -4.56 -8.95 9.49
N THR A 147 -5.21 -10.08 9.13
CA THR A 147 -5.63 -11.06 10.13
C THR A 147 -4.47 -11.94 10.61
N ASP A 148 -3.63 -12.41 9.69
CA ASP A 148 -2.48 -13.27 9.98
C ASP A 148 -1.32 -12.95 9.00
N PRO A 149 -0.63 -11.81 9.22
CA PRO A 149 0.39 -11.32 8.29
C PRO A 149 1.78 -11.89 8.56
N LYS A 150 1.88 -13.20 8.81
CA LYS A 150 3.14 -13.90 9.07
C LYS A 150 3.83 -14.29 7.77
N TRP A 151 5.13 -14.34 7.82
CA TRP A 151 5.98 -14.78 6.73
C TRP A 151 7.19 -15.54 7.26
N ASP A 152 7.64 -16.54 6.52
CA ASP A 152 8.85 -17.28 6.80
C ASP A 152 10.03 -16.55 6.19
N ALA A 153 11.09 -16.39 6.97
CA ALA A 153 12.32 -15.69 6.58
C ALA A 153 13.53 -16.62 6.72
N ASP A 154 13.45 -17.81 6.14
CA ASP A 154 14.55 -18.77 6.18
C ASP A 154 15.79 -18.22 5.50
N PHE A 155 16.95 -18.43 6.10
CA PHE A 155 18.22 -18.02 5.52
C PHE A 155 19.35 -19.01 5.81
N ALA A 156 20.37 -19.01 4.96
CA ALA A 156 21.58 -19.78 5.12
C ALA A 156 22.78 -18.86 5.38
N TYR A 157 23.58 -19.19 6.40
CA TYR A 157 24.84 -18.50 6.72
C TYR A 157 25.93 -19.50 7.11
N LEU A 158 27.10 -19.38 6.49
CA LEU A 158 28.25 -20.29 6.70
C LEU A 158 27.91 -21.79 6.58
N GLY A 159 26.98 -22.13 5.67
CA GLY A 159 26.55 -23.51 5.43
C GLY A 159 25.54 -24.06 6.45
N HIS A 160 25.08 -23.24 7.38
CA HIS A 160 24.01 -23.57 8.32
C HIS A 160 22.72 -22.88 7.88
N ARG A 161 21.58 -23.58 8.00
CA ARG A 161 20.24 -23.05 7.74
C ARG A 161 19.63 -22.58 9.05
N TYR A 162 18.98 -21.44 9.00
CA TYR A 162 18.27 -20.82 10.11
C TYR A 162 16.83 -20.56 9.67
N GLU A 163 15.90 -20.88 10.53
CA GLU A 163 14.47 -20.56 10.36
C GLU A 163 14.17 -19.31 11.19
N ALA A 164 13.54 -18.33 10.57
CA ALA A 164 13.06 -17.13 11.23
C ALA A 164 11.66 -16.82 10.74
N GLU A 165 10.81 -16.42 11.66
CA GLU A 165 9.46 -15.95 11.36
C GLU A 165 9.44 -14.41 11.44
N GLY A 166 8.82 -13.78 10.47
CA GLY A 166 8.53 -12.37 10.47
C GLY A 166 7.02 -12.13 10.54
N GLU A 167 6.62 -10.95 11.01
CA GLU A 167 5.24 -10.55 11.09
C GLU A 167 5.11 -9.08 10.66
N LEU A 168 4.16 -8.78 9.77
CA LEU A 168 3.81 -7.41 9.45
C LEU A 168 2.86 -6.86 10.51
N ASP A 169 2.81 -5.54 10.65
CA ASP A 169 1.83 -4.93 11.53
C ASP A 169 0.39 -5.28 11.11
N HIS A 170 -0.42 -5.68 12.08
CA HIS A 170 -1.82 -6.00 11.83
C HIS A 170 -2.65 -4.79 11.43
N LEU A 171 -2.38 -3.62 12.00
CA LEU A 171 -3.19 -2.42 11.79
C LEU A 171 -2.42 -1.33 11.06
N TRP A 172 -3.01 -0.89 9.95
CA TRP A 172 -2.50 0.21 9.14
C TRP A 172 -3.52 1.32 9.06
N THR A 173 -3.08 2.53 9.28
CA THR A 173 -3.86 3.75 9.05
C THR A 173 -3.45 4.37 7.72
N THR A 174 -4.42 4.83 6.94
CA THR A 174 -4.20 5.51 5.66
C THR A 174 -4.84 6.88 5.71
N LEU A 175 -4.12 7.90 5.26
CA LEU A 175 -4.66 9.24 5.00
C LEU A 175 -4.45 9.54 3.52
N THR A 176 -5.52 9.95 2.86
CA THR A 176 -5.51 10.32 1.45
C THR A 176 -5.95 11.75 1.30
N ALA A 177 -5.24 12.54 0.51
CA ALA A 177 -5.66 13.88 0.12
C ALA A 177 -5.41 14.10 -1.36
N GLY A 178 -6.35 14.74 -2.05
CA GLY A 178 -6.20 14.93 -3.47
C GLY A 178 -7.24 15.90 -4.04
N PHE A 179 -7.14 16.09 -5.33
CA PHE A 179 -8.16 16.84 -6.08
C PHE A 179 -8.28 16.28 -7.50
N ALA A 180 -9.46 16.41 -8.07
CA ALA A 180 -9.68 16.23 -9.49
C ALA A 180 -10.09 17.56 -10.11
N PHE A 181 -9.64 17.78 -11.33
CA PHE A 181 -9.89 18.97 -12.11
C PHE A 181 -10.32 18.57 -13.51
N GLY A 182 -11.42 19.12 -14.02
CA GLY A 182 -11.94 18.69 -15.30
C GLY A 182 -12.75 19.74 -16.04
N ARG A 183 -12.85 19.59 -17.36
CA ARG A 183 -13.71 20.39 -18.23
C ARG A 183 -14.23 19.52 -19.37
N GLY A 184 -15.57 19.54 -19.57
CA GLY A 184 -16.19 18.67 -20.57
C GLY A 184 -15.94 17.19 -20.26
N PRO A 185 -15.51 16.38 -21.27
CA PRO A 185 -15.32 14.95 -21.07
C PRO A 185 -14.02 14.57 -20.33
N TRP A 186 -13.11 15.52 -20.09
CA TRP A 186 -11.80 15.28 -19.52
C TRP A 186 -11.72 15.66 -18.05
N SER A 187 -11.02 14.82 -17.25
CA SER A 187 -10.59 15.19 -15.91
C SER A 187 -9.23 14.60 -15.58
N ILE A 188 -8.44 15.36 -14.82
CA ILE A 188 -7.17 14.94 -14.25
C ILE A 188 -7.33 14.94 -12.74
N GLY A 189 -6.91 13.88 -12.09
CA GLY A 189 -6.85 13.76 -10.63
C GLY A 189 -5.42 13.59 -10.17
N LEU A 190 -5.10 14.22 -9.06
CA LEU A 190 -3.84 14.03 -8.32
C LEU A 190 -4.21 13.67 -6.89
N GLU A 191 -3.51 12.69 -6.33
CA GLU A 191 -3.78 12.16 -5.00
C GLU A 191 -2.48 11.77 -4.32
N GLY A 192 -2.29 12.22 -3.08
CA GLY A 192 -1.25 11.78 -2.17
C GLY A 192 -1.83 10.86 -1.12
N THR A 193 -1.12 9.82 -0.77
CA THR A 193 -1.53 8.83 0.24
C THR A 193 -0.38 8.61 1.20
N GLY A 194 -0.63 8.83 2.50
CA GLY A 194 0.26 8.41 3.59
C GLY A 194 -0.30 7.16 4.27
N ARG A 195 0.56 6.22 4.64
CA ARG A 195 0.21 5.00 5.37
C ARG A 195 1.14 4.84 6.57
N TRP A 196 0.58 4.43 7.70
CA TRP A 196 1.30 4.23 8.95
C TRP A 196 0.84 2.98 9.65
N SER A 197 1.80 2.32 10.29
CA SER A 197 1.61 1.25 11.25
C SER A 197 2.48 1.52 12.50
N SER A 198 2.58 0.59 13.42
CA SER A 198 3.43 0.74 14.61
C SER A 198 4.92 0.77 14.27
N ALA A 199 5.35 0.07 13.22
CA ALA A 199 6.76 -0.11 12.85
C ALA A 199 7.14 0.55 11.52
N SER A 200 6.15 0.95 10.68
CA SER A 200 6.42 1.38 9.32
C SER A 200 5.59 2.58 8.90
N SER A 201 6.13 3.36 7.99
CA SER A 201 5.40 4.43 7.33
C SER A 201 5.76 4.50 5.85
N GLY A 202 4.83 4.95 5.03
CA GLY A 202 5.04 5.10 3.60
C GLY A 202 4.24 6.26 3.04
N PHE A 203 4.68 6.79 1.91
CA PHE A 203 4.00 7.84 1.17
C PHE A 203 3.94 7.46 -0.31
N GLY A 204 2.80 7.70 -0.93
CA GLY A 204 2.58 7.46 -2.36
C GLY A 204 1.88 8.63 -3.03
N MET A 205 2.05 8.74 -4.34
CA MET A 205 1.33 9.70 -5.18
C MET A 205 0.72 8.99 -6.38
N ASN A 206 -0.51 9.36 -6.72
CA ASN A 206 -1.24 8.88 -7.88
C ASN A 206 -1.62 10.04 -8.78
N ALA A 207 -1.52 9.82 -10.09
CA ALA A 207 -2.10 10.67 -11.10
C ALA A 207 -3.10 9.87 -11.93
N ARG A 208 -4.29 10.42 -12.18
CA ARG A 208 -5.35 9.75 -12.95
C ARG A 208 -5.85 10.67 -14.05
N LEU A 209 -5.88 10.17 -15.26
CA LEU A 209 -6.56 10.80 -16.38
C LEU A 209 -7.87 10.04 -16.65
N ARG A 210 -8.97 10.75 -16.75
CA ARG A 210 -10.28 10.17 -17.07
C ARG A 210 -10.89 10.90 -18.26
N TRP A 211 -11.44 10.13 -19.17
CA TRP A 211 -12.23 10.61 -20.29
C TRP A 211 -13.59 9.89 -20.28
N VAL A 212 -14.66 10.66 -20.42
CA VAL A 212 -16.04 10.15 -20.47
C VAL A 212 -16.61 10.55 -21.83
N TRP A 213 -17.04 9.56 -22.60
CA TRP A 213 -17.70 9.75 -23.91
C TRP A 213 -19.22 9.61 -23.79
#